data_8465b5f30a9e1e42445d537b58da1373
#
_entry.id   8465b5f30a9e1e42445d537b58da1373
#
_cell.length_a   1.000
_cell.length_b   1.000
_cell.length_c   1.000
_cell.angle_alpha   90.00
_cell.angle_beta   90.00
_cell.angle_gamma   90.00
#
_symmetry.space_group_name_H-M   'P 1'
#
loop_
_entity.id
_entity.type
_entity.pdbx_description
1 polymer ?
#
loop_
_entity_poly.entity_id
_entity_poly.type
_entity_poly.pdbx_seq_one_letter_code
_entity_poly.pdbx_strand_id
1 'polypeptide(L)'
;MPRAPSYLLLALALVPILTFLRTRRPKRSSKLPRATERVVILGASSGIGCTLAHQYARLGVRGICVVGRRVDKVAEVVQECEVEVGKSKEGKGAKTEILGVAGDFADPGDMVEVRRRVEEAWGGLDTLIVAAGVSALRPPMAVAGAPNSASGSVGKDAIQHVVEATSSAMRGNYVGPLVAAVTFIPLLQHTSPRPALLLLNSPAPTRAIYASTKAASLHLYQSIAIEHPKIAVSLVMPSTVEGDFRRGAVDAAIFGASSVDGADGMSAVREADPNKYGFKREVVAQRCVDAIERGEKNVFMPWAVGLGHLLYWVWPAFVERRASVKYNFRAS
;
A
#
# COMPACT_ATOMS: atom_id res chain seq x y z
N MET A 1 -12.32 36.00 -27.22
CA MET A 1 -11.85 34.73 -26.68
C MET A 1 -10.45 34.90 -26.14
N PRO A 2 -10.17 34.72 -24.85
CA PRO A 2 -8.81 34.82 -24.33
C PRO A 2 -7.95 33.68 -24.93
N ARG A 3 -6.84 34.03 -25.54
CA ARG A 3 -5.85 33.07 -26.06
C ARG A 3 -5.30 32.30 -24.87
N ALA A 4 -5.36 30.96 -24.93
CA ALA A 4 -4.72 30.11 -23.93
C ALA A 4 -3.24 30.53 -23.81
N PRO A 5 -2.74 30.75 -22.59
CA PRO A 5 -1.39 31.25 -22.43
C PRO A 5 -0.38 30.22 -22.95
N SER A 6 0.62 30.67 -23.70
CA SER A 6 1.62 29.90 -24.43
C SER A 6 2.34 28.84 -23.54
N TYR A 7 2.43 29.09 -22.23
CA TYR A 7 3.00 28.14 -21.26
C TYR A 7 2.14 26.88 -21.05
N LEU A 8 0.81 26.94 -21.28
CA LEU A 8 -0.06 25.76 -21.18
C LEU A 8 0.22 24.78 -22.34
N LEU A 9 0.45 25.30 -23.53
CA LEU A 9 0.83 24.52 -24.71
C LEU A 9 2.23 23.93 -24.55
N LEU A 10 3.16 24.69 -23.96
CA LEU A 10 4.51 24.22 -23.65
C LEU A 10 4.48 23.10 -22.59
N ALA A 11 3.68 23.23 -21.54
CA ALA A 11 3.50 22.20 -20.52
C ALA A 11 2.93 20.90 -21.11
N LEU A 12 1.93 21.00 -21.99
CA LEU A 12 1.34 19.85 -22.67
C LEU A 12 2.32 19.16 -23.63
N ALA A 13 3.20 19.92 -24.29
CA ALA A 13 4.24 19.37 -25.17
C ALA A 13 5.39 18.70 -24.39
N LEU A 14 5.67 19.15 -23.15
CA LEU A 14 6.71 18.57 -22.31
C LEU A 14 6.32 17.21 -21.71
N VAL A 15 5.03 16.93 -21.52
CA VAL A 15 4.54 15.66 -20.93
C VAL A 15 5.01 14.44 -21.73
N PRO A 16 4.83 14.35 -23.05
CA PRO A 16 5.32 13.19 -23.82
C PRO A 16 6.85 13.08 -23.85
N ILE A 17 7.57 14.19 -23.82
CA ILE A 17 9.04 14.18 -23.77
C ILE A 17 9.51 13.66 -22.41
N LEU A 18 8.93 14.12 -21.32
CA LEU A 18 9.25 13.63 -19.96
C LEU A 18 8.88 12.16 -19.77
N THR A 19 7.75 11.71 -20.33
CA THR A 19 7.38 10.30 -20.31
C THR A 19 8.34 9.44 -21.13
N PHE A 20 8.75 9.90 -22.30
CA PHE A 20 9.73 9.23 -23.15
C PHE A 20 11.13 9.13 -22.50
N LEU A 21 11.60 10.20 -21.86
CA LEU A 21 12.86 10.19 -21.11
C LEU A 21 12.79 9.26 -19.88
N ARG A 22 11.62 9.16 -19.26
CA ARG A 22 11.38 8.28 -18.11
C ARG A 22 11.42 6.80 -18.46
N THR A 23 10.94 6.42 -19.66
CA THR A 23 10.95 5.03 -20.15
C THR A 23 12.34 4.53 -20.53
N ARG A 24 13.31 5.43 -20.77
CA ARG A 24 14.69 5.07 -21.15
C ARG A 24 15.64 4.86 -19.96
N ARG A 25 15.19 4.99 -18.72
CA ARG A 25 16.05 4.70 -17.56
C ARG A 25 16.41 3.21 -17.55
N PRO A 26 17.71 2.86 -17.36
CA PRO A 26 18.11 1.46 -17.28
C PRO A 26 17.38 0.79 -16.10
N LYS A 27 16.94 -0.43 -16.33
CA LYS A 27 16.26 -1.23 -15.30
C LYS A 27 17.19 -1.42 -14.09
N ARG A 28 16.62 -1.50 -12.91
CA ARG A 28 17.36 -1.74 -11.65
C ARG A 28 18.13 -3.08 -11.72
N SER A 29 17.52 -4.11 -12.31
CA SER A 29 18.11 -5.44 -12.49
C SER A 29 19.39 -5.44 -13.34
N SER A 30 19.62 -4.42 -14.17
CA SER A 30 20.90 -4.29 -14.89
C SER A 30 22.09 -3.98 -13.98
N LYS A 31 21.84 -3.45 -12.75
CA LYS A 31 22.86 -3.08 -11.75
C LYS A 31 22.77 -3.91 -10.47
N LEU A 32 21.65 -4.59 -10.25
CA LEU A 32 21.42 -5.53 -9.17
C LEU A 32 20.71 -6.75 -9.78
N PRO A 33 21.46 -7.80 -10.17
CA PRO A 33 20.89 -9.02 -10.72
C PRO A 33 19.88 -9.66 -9.76
N ARG A 34 18.80 -10.21 -10.28
CA ARG A 34 17.76 -10.87 -9.47
C ARG A 34 18.33 -11.94 -8.53
N ALA A 35 19.24 -12.77 -9.05
CA ALA A 35 19.89 -13.81 -8.26
C ALA A 35 20.70 -13.30 -7.04
N THR A 36 20.94 -12.00 -6.92
CA THR A 36 21.62 -11.38 -5.76
C THR A 36 20.69 -10.54 -4.92
N GLU A 37 19.46 -10.27 -5.36
CA GLU A 37 18.50 -9.41 -4.68
C GLU A 37 17.91 -10.07 -3.43
N ARG A 38 17.88 -9.33 -2.30
CA ARG A 38 17.32 -9.74 -1.01
C ARG A 38 16.10 -8.88 -0.72
N VAL A 39 14.96 -9.51 -0.45
CA VAL A 39 13.65 -8.85 -0.38
C VAL A 39 12.97 -9.14 0.95
N VAL A 40 12.51 -8.10 1.64
CA VAL A 40 11.62 -8.22 2.80
C VAL A 40 10.23 -7.71 2.40
N ILE A 41 9.18 -8.49 2.70
CA ILE A 41 7.79 -8.15 2.41
C ILE A 41 6.99 -8.16 3.70
N LEU A 42 6.65 -6.97 4.21
CA LEU A 42 5.81 -6.78 5.38
C LEU A 42 4.33 -6.85 4.97
N GLY A 43 3.59 -7.74 5.62
CA GLY A 43 2.20 -8.03 5.26
C GLY A 43 2.06 -9.10 4.17
N ALA A 44 3.02 -10.04 4.13
CA ALA A 44 3.05 -11.09 3.12
C ALA A 44 2.15 -12.30 3.44
N SER A 45 1.51 -12.38 4.60
CA SER A 45 0.66 -13.52 4.98
C SER A 45 -0.67 -13.60 4.22
N SER A 46 -0.99 -12.65 3.34
CA SER A 46 -2.20 -12.67 2.51
C SER A 46 -2.20 -11.56 1.45
N GLY A 47 -3.18 -11.61 0.54
CA GLY A 47 -3.48 -10.53 -0.40
C GLY A 47 -2.32 -10.19 -1.34
N ILE A 48 -2.11 -8.90 -1.58
CA ILE A 48 -1.07 -8.40 -2.49
C ILE A 48 0.34 -8.78 -2.01
N GLY A 49 0.59 -8.76 -0.69
CA GLY A 49 1.90 -9.12 -0.13
C GLY A 49 2.27 -10.58 -0.38
N CYS A 50 1.33 -11.50 -0.22
CA CYS A 50 1.49 -12.92 -0.56
C CYS A 50 1.77 -13.11 -2.06
N THR A 51 0.97 -12.47 -2.91
CA THR A 51 1.17 -12.51 -4.37
C THR A 51 2.53 -11.94 -4.78
N LEU A 52 3.02 -10.90 -4.09
CA LEU A 52 4.38 -10.37 -4.30
C LEU A 52 5.45 -11.40 -3.92
N ALA A 53 5.30 -12.10 -2.79
CA ALA A 53 6.23 -13.15 -2.39
C ALA A 53 6.34 -14.25 -3.46
N HIS A 54 5.21 -14.71 -3.98
CA HIS A 54 5.18 -15.68 -5.10
C HIS A 54 5.86 -15.14 -6.37
N GLN A 55 5.64 -13.88 -6.72
CA GLN A 55 6.28 -13.28 -7.90
C GLN A 55 7.80 -13.18 -7.74
N TYR A 56 8.29 -12.77 -6.56
CA TYR A 56 9.73 -12.73 -6.30
C TYR A 56 10.35 -14.13 -6.28
N ALA A 57 9.61 -15.13 -5.80
CA ALA A 57 10.03 -16.54 -5.87
C ALA A 57 10.21 -17.00 -7.33
N ARG A 58 9.25 -16.68 -8.20
CA ARG A 58 9.36 -16.98 -9.65
C ARG A 58 10.49 -16.23 -10.35
N LEU A 59 10.81 -15.01 -9.87
CA LEU A 59 11.92 -14.21 -10.40
C LEU A 59 13.31 -14.72 -9.96
N GLY A 60 13.38 -15.71 -9.08
CA GLY A 60 14.64 -16.31 -8.66
C GLY A 60 15.56 -15.36 -7.92
N VAL A 61 15.02 -14.55 -7.00
CA VAL A 61 15.84 -13.67 -6.16
C VAL A 61 16.65 -14.48 -5.13
N ARG A 62 17.73 -13.91 -4.59
CA ARG A 62 18.58 -14.59 -3.59
C ARG A 62 17.81 -14.96 -2.34
N GLY A 63 17.00 -14.04 -1.81
CA GLY A 63 16.28 -14.29 -0.57
C GLY A 63 14.97 -13.52 -0.48
N ILE A 64 13.96 -14.14 0.14
CA ILE A 64 12.64 -13.55 0.39
C ILE A 64 12.30 -13.74 1.87
N CYS A 65 12.09 -12.65 2.59
CA CYS A 65 11.55 -12.70 3.95
C CYS A 65 10.05 -12.36 3.93
N VAL A 66 9.24 -13.35 4.26
CA VAL A 66 7.77 -13.28 4.39
C VAL A 66 7.44 -12.88 5.82
N VAL A 67 6.87 -11.68 6.03
CA VAL A 67 6.53 -11.19 7.37
C VAL A 67 5.02 -10.98 7.52
N GLY A 68 4.46 -11.47 8.61
CA GLY A 68 3.05 -11.31 8.94
C GLY A 68 2.73 -11.74 10.37
N ARG A 69 1.59 -11.30 10.92
CA ARG A 69 1.22 -11.58 12.32
C ARG A 69 0.79 -13.03 12.59
N ARG A 70 0.27 -13.72 11.59
CA ARG A 70 -0.28 -15.07 11.72
C ARG A 70 0.78 -16.09 11.35
N VAL A 71 1.27 -16.83 12.36
CA VAL A 71 2.35 -17.81 12.21
C VAL A 71 2.01 -18.88 11.16
N ASP A 72 0.80 -19.44 11.24
CA ASP A 72 0.27 -20.45 10.33
C ASP A 72 0.27 -19.96 8.87
N LYS A 73 -0.22 -18.74 8.64
CA LYS A 73 -0.27 -18.14 7.30
C LYS A 73 1.10 -17.76 6.75
N VAL A 74 2.02 -17.37 7.61
CA VAL A 74 3.42 -17.12 7.21
C VAL A 74 4.05 -18.44 6.75
N ALA A 75 3.87 -19.53 7.51
CA ALA A 75 4.41 -20.85 7.15
C ALA A 75 3.80 -21.38 5.83
N GLU A 76 2.49 -21.22 5.63
CA GLU A 76 1.81 -21.58 4.38
C GLU A 76 2.42 -20.84 3.17
N VAL A 77 2.59 -19.51 3.25
CA VAL A 77 3.19 -18.72 2.17
C VAL A 77 4.65 -19.09 1.91
N VAL A 78 5.41 -19.43 2.95
CA VAL A 78 6.78 -19.95 2.78
C VAL A 78 6.79 -21.20 1.92
N GLN A 79 5.94 -22.20 2.25
CA GLN A 79 5.82 -23.43 1.47
C GLN A 79 5.38 -23.18 0.02
N GLU A 80 4.40 -22.28 -0.18
CA GLU A 80 3.96 -21.87 -1.51
C GLU A 80 5.10 -21.24 -2.31
N CYS A 81 5.90 -20.38 -1.69
CA CYS A 81 7.06 -19.75 -2.34
C CYS A 81 8.13 -20.78 -2.71
N GLU A 82 8.40 -21.78 -1.87
CA GLU A 82 9.34 -22.87 -2.19
C GLU A 82 8.89 -23.67 -3.43
N VAL A 83 7.58 -23.92 -3.56
CA VAL A 83 7.01 -24.55 -4.76
C VAL A 83 7.19 -23.68 -6.00
N GLU A 84 6.99 -22.35 -5.86
CA GLU A 84 7.16 -21.42 -6.98
C GLU A 84 8.63 -21.29 -7.42
N VAL A 85 9.58 -21.33 -6.50
CA VAL A 85 11.03 -21.39 -6.82
C VAL A 85 11.34 -22.59 -7.70
N GLY A 86 10.77 -23.77 -7.40
CA GLY A 86 10.95 -24.99 -8.18
C GLY A 86 10.43 -24.89 -9.63
N LYS A 87 9.52 -23.98 -9.91
CA LYS A 87 8.95 -23.73 -11.25
C LYS A 87 9.70 -22.66 -12.06
N SER A 88 10.63 -21.93 -11.43
CA SER A 88 11.35 -20.81 -12.06
C SER A 88 12.20 -21.28 -13.25
N LYS A 89 12.00 -20.63 -14.42
CA LYS A 89 12.80 -20.89 -15.62
C LYS A 89 14.13 -20.11 -15.63
N GLU A 90 14.22 -19.00 -14.90
CA GLU A 90 15.39 -18.12 -14.88
C GLU A 90 16.44 -18.51 -13.83
N GLY A 91 16.06 -19.35 -12.87
CA GLY A 91 16.88 -19.72 -11.71
C GLY A 91 17.61 -21.05 -11.75
N LYS A 92 17.94 -21.60 -12.92
CA LYS A 92 18.77 -22.83 -12.99
C LYS A 92 20.17 -22.56 -12.45
N GLY A 93 20.33 -22.54 -11.11
CA GLY A 93 21.61 -22.41 -10.42
C GLY A 93 21.58 -21.57 -9.13
N ALA A 94 20.69 -20.63 -8.96
CA ALA A 94 20.59 -19.84 -7.72
C ALA A 94 19.46 -20.40 -6.82
N LYS A 95 19.81 -20.88 -5.64
CA LYS A 95 18.83 -21.34 -4.63
C LYS A 95 18.25 -20.11 -3.94
N THR A 96 17.01 -19.74 -4.25
CA THR A 96 16.28 -18.74 -3.48
C THR A 96 16.04 -19.23 -2.07
N GLU A 97 16.44 -18.48 -1.07
CA GLU A 97 16.20 -18.78 0.33
C GLU A 97 14.94 -18.06 0.81
N ILE A 98 14.04 -18.80 1.48
CA ILE A 98 12.77 -18.25 1.99
C ILE A 98 12.82 -18.22 3.51
N LEU A 99 12.65 -17.03 4.11
CA LEU A 99 12.50 -16.85 5.54
C LEU A 99 11.05 -16.51 5.88
N GLY A 100 10.46 -17.20 6.84
CA GLY A 100 9.19 -16.85 7.45
C GLY A 100 9.41 -16.24 8.83
N VAL A 101 8.88 -15.04 9.08
CA VAL A 101 8.97 -14.39 10.39
C VAL A 101 7.60 -13.89 10.81
N ALA A 102 7.09 -14.43 11.92
CA ALA A 102 5.89 -13.90 12.54
C ALA A 102 6.22 -12.59 13.29
N GLY A 103 5.44 -11.53 13.04
CA GLY A 103 5.63 -10.26 13.73
C GLY A 103 4.61 -9.20 13.29
N ASP A 104 4.34 -8.27 14.19
CA ASP A 104 3.55 -7.05 13.91
C ASP A 104 4.50 -5.95 13.42
N PHE A 105 4.33 -5.53 12.19
CA PHE A 105 5.19 -4.49 11.61
C PHE A 105 5.06 -3.10 12.28
N ALA A 106 4.05 -2.92 13.16
CA ALA A 106 3.91 -1.75 14.01
C ALA A 106 4.52 -1.94 15.43
N ASP A 107 5.20 -3.06 15.66
CA ASP A 107 5.96 -3.31 16.88
C ASP A 107 7.46 -3.17 16.62
N PRO A 108 8.18 -2.28 17.36
CA PRO A 108 9.60 -2.08 17.17
C PRO A 108 10.45 -3.33 17.47
N GLY A 109 10.07 -4.13 18.50
CA GLY A 109 10.80 -5.34 18.89
C GLY A 109 10.72 -6.39 17.78
N ASP A 110 9.52 -6.64 17.25
CA ASP A 110 9.30 -7.57 16.14
C ASP A 110 10.09 -7.14 14.89
N MET A 111 10.13 -5.85 14.57
CA MET A 111 10.85 -5.37 13.40
C MET A 111 12.38 -5.43 13.58
N VAL A 112 12.89 -5.22 14.77
CA VAL A 112 14.32 -5.45 15.09
C VAL A 112 14.67 -6.93 14.93
N GLU A 113 13.81 -7.84 15.37
CA GLU A 113 14.01 -9.29 15.20
C GLU A 113 13.97 -9.71 13.72
N VAL A 114 13.01 -9.20 12.94
CA VAL A 114 12.99 -9.42 11.48
C VAL A 114 14.30 -8.95 10.84
N ARG A 115 14.76 -7.75 11.17
CA ARG A 115 16.02 -7.20 10.66
C ARG A 115 17.20 -8.12 11.03
N ARG A 116 17.32 -8.51 12.29
CA ARG A 116 18.40 -9.39 12.79
C ARG A 116 18.45 -10.70 11.98
N ARG A 117 17.33 -11.35 11.78
CA ARG A 117 17.25 -12.59 11.00
C ARG A 117 17.65 -12.43 9.54
N VAL A 118 17.26 -11.30 8.93
CA VAL A 118 17.66 -10.97 7.56
C VAL A 118 19.16 -10.69 7.47
N GLU A 119 19.73 -9.98 8.44
CA GLU A 119 21.18 -9.72 8.51
C GLU A 119 21.98 -11.01 8.71
N GLU A 120 21.53 -11.91 9.59
CA GLU A 120 22.17 -13.19 9.83
C GLU A 120 22.15 -14.11 8.61
N ALA A 121 21.00 -14.21 7.92
CA ALA A 121 20.86 -15.09 6.78
C ALA A 121 21.60 -14.57 5.54
N TRP A 122 21.55 -13.25 5.28
CA TRP A 122 21.95 -12.70 3.98
C TRP A 122 22.98 -11.57 4.05
N GLY A 123 23.33 -11.10 5.22
CA GLY A 123 24.26 -9.99 5.41
C GLY A 123 23.74 -8.63 4.94
N GLY A 124 22.43 -8.50 4.69
CA GLY A 124 21.85 -7.21 4.29
C GLY A 124 20.54 -7.33 3.52
N LEU A 125 20.07 -6.20 2.96
CA LEU A 125 18.78 -6.04 2.31
C LEU A 125 18.87 -5.12 1.09
N ASP A 126 18.15 -5.45 0.03
CA ASP A 126 18.11 -4.65 -1.20
C ASP A 126 16.73 -4.01 -1.46
N THR A 127 15.67 -4.69 -1.05
CA THR A 127 14.29 -4.27 -1.33
C THR A 127 13.42 -4.47 -0.11
N LEU A 128 12.80 -3.39 0.38
CA LEU A 128 11.74 -3.45 1.39
C LEU A 128 10.40 -3.12 0.75
N ILE A 129 9.41 -3.99 0.97
CA ILE A 129 8.03 -3.81 0.51
C ILE A 129 7.11 -3.76 1.72
N VAL A 130 6.43 -2.64 1.90
CA VAL A 130 5.42 -2.44 2.95
C VAL A 130 4.05 -2.59 2.31
N ALA A 131 3.53 -3.82 2.32
CA ALA A 131 2.22 -4.19 1.80
C ALA A 131 1.15 -4.30 2.89
N ALA A 132 1.57 -4.31 4.16
CA ALA A 132 0.68 -4.36 5.30
C ALA A 132 -0.17 -3.09 5.46
N GLY A 133 -1.34 -3.26 6.05
CA GLY A 133 -2.25 -2.17 6.38
C GLY A 133 -3.58 -2.72 6.89
N VAL A 134 -4.44 -1.83 7.36
CA VAL A 134 -5.78 -2.16 7.84
C VAL A 134 -6.82 -1.29 7.16
N SER A 135 -8.05 -1.80 7.04
CA SER A 135 -9.19 -1.07 6.48
C SER A 135 -9.98 -0.38 7.60
N ALA A 136 -10.59 0.77 7.28
CA ALA A 136 -11.71 1.35 8.00
C ALA A 136 -12.74 1.78 6.95
N LEU A 137 -13.97 1.31 7.08
CA LEU A 137 -14.98 1.39 6.01
C LEU A 137 -15.98 2.50 6.21
N ARG A 138 -16.31 2.79 7.49
CA ARG A 138 -17.40 3.69 7.83
C ARG A 138 -16.97 5.15 7.86
N PRO A 139 -17.85 6.08 7.50
CA PRO A 139 -17.66 7.49 7.81
C PRO A 139 -17.56 7.72 9.33
N PRO A 140 -16.83 8.75 9.82
CA PRO A 140 -16.70 9.03 11.24
C PRO A 140 -18.04 9.18 11.97
N MET A 141 -19.03 9.84 11.37
CA MET A 141 -20.35 10.00 11.97
C MET A 141 -21.11 8.67 12.08
N ALA A 142 -20.91 7.74 11.15
CA ALA A 142 -21.47 6.40 11.24
C ALA A 142 -20.79 5.56 12.32
N VAL A 143 -19.48 5.73 12.54
CA VAL A 143 -18.76 5.12 13.68
C VAL A 143 -19.25 5.68 15.01
N ALA A 144 -19.59 6.98 15.06
CA ALA A 144 -20.20 7.61 16.23
C ALA A 144 -21.67 7.17 16.47
N GLY A 145 -22.27 6.38 15.58
CA GLY A 145 -23.69 6.01 15.69
C GLY A 145 -24.67 7.17 15.51
N ALA A 146 -24.21 8.29 14.94
CA ALA A 146 -24.97 9.53 14.81
C ALA A 146 -25.03 10.05 13.36
N PRO A 147 -25.42 9.22 12.39
CA PRO A 147 -25.48 9.65 10.99
C PRO A 147 -26.53 10.75 10.75
N ASN A 148 -27.59 10.80 11.58
CA ASN A 148 -28.69 11.79 11.51
C ASN A 148 -29.20 12.09 12.94
N SER A 149 -28.34 12.55 13.82
CA SER A 149 -28.77 12.92 15.18
C SER A 149 -29.77 14.08 15.12
N ALA A 150 -31.02 13.81 15.44
CA ALA A 150 -32.05 14.85 15.55
C ALA A 150 -31.74 15.90 16.62
N SER A 151 -30.86 15.58 17.57
CA SER A 151 -30.40 16.51 18.62
C SER A 151 -29.24 17.42 18.20
N GLY A 152 -28.61 17.11 17.04
CA GLY A 152 -27.42 17.86 16.59
C GLY A 152 -26.17 17.70 17.47
N SER A 153 -26.20 16.77 18.44
CA SER A 153 -25.11 16.52 19.40
C SER A 153 -24.68 15.06 19.41
N VAL A 154 -23.39 14.84 19.70
CA VAL A 154 -22.78 13.51 19.81
C VAL A 154 -22.21 13.35 21.23
N GLY A 155 -22.57 12.27 21.89
CA GLY A 155 -22.10 11.98 23.25
C GLY A 155 -20.61 11.58 23.30
N LYS A 156 -20.05 11.68 24.53
CA LYS A 156 -18.62 11.36 24.77
C LYS A 156 -18.24 9.97 24.30
N ASP A 157 -19.02 8.95 24.59
CA ASP A 157 -18.71 7.54 24.29
C ASP A 157 -18.69 7.31 22.75
N ALA A 158 -19.61 7.94 22.04
CA ALA A 158 -19.65 7.90 20.59
C ALA A 158 -18.40 8.53 19.95
N ILE A 159 -17.92 9.66 20.50
CA ILE A 159 -16.67 10.28 20.08
C ILE A 159 -15.48 9.35 20.40
N GLN A 160 -15.48 8.71 21.56
CA GLN A 160 -14.45 7.77 21.98
C GLN A 160 -14.32 6.58 21.01
N HIS A 161 -15.41 6.03 20.52
CA HIS A 161 -15.39 4.97 19.48
C HIS A 161 -14.68 5.43 18.20
N VAL A 162 -14.92 6.67 17.78
CA VAL A 162 -14.22 7.23 16.59
C VAL A 162 -12.73 7.35 16.86
N VAL A 163 -12.32 7.78 18.05
CA VAL A 163 -10.90 7.89 18.44
C VAL A 163 -10.24 6.52 18.45
N GLU A 164 -10.89 5.48 18.98
CA GLU A 164 -10.36 4.11 19.02
C GLU A 164 -10.18 3.51 17.62
N ALA A 165 -11.21 3.65 16.76
CA ALA A 165 -11.12 3.22 15.35
C ALA A 165 -9.98 3.94 14.61
N THR A 166 -9.85 5.26 14.85
CA THR A 166 -8.79 6.07 14.25
C THR A 166 -7.41 5.65 14.74
N SER A 167 -7.26 5.43 16.06
CA SER A 167 -5.99 4.99 16.65
C SER A 167 -5.55 3.63 16.11
N SER A 168 -6.48 2.68 15.98
CA SER A 168 -6.23 1.37 15.39
C SER A 168 -5.82 1.47 13.90
N ALA A 169 -6.50 2.33 13.15
CA ALA A 169 -6.16 2.59 11.75
C ALA A 169 -4.79 3.28 11.61
N MET A 170 -4.48 4.26 12.48
CA MET A 170 -3.18 4.94 12.52
C MET A 170 -2.05 3.98 12.87
N ARG A 171 -2.25 3.09 13.85
CA ARG A 171 -1.26 2.07 14.19
C ARG A 171 -0.89 1.23 12.96
N GLY A 172 -1.88 0.71 12.22
CA GLY A 172 -1.63 -0.15 11.07
C GLY A 172 -1.18 0.59 9.80
N ASN A 173 -1.65 1.80 9.55
CA ASN A 173 -1.42 2.48 8.27
C ASN A 173 -0.36 3.58 8.31
N TYR A 174 0.05 4.05 9.49
CA TYR A 174 1.07 5.07 9.66
C TYR A 174 2.23 4.62 10.56
N VAL A 175 1.94 4.15 11.81
CA VAL A 175 2.99 3.74 12.74
C VAL A 175 3.75 2.54 12.20
N GLY A 176 3.07 1.53 11.65
CA GLY A 176 3.73 0.39 11.02
C GLY A 176 4.67 0.77 9.90
N PRO A 177 4.24 1.54 8.87
CA PRO A 177 5.14 2.08 7.86
C PRO A 177 6.30 2.91 8.41
N LEU A 178 6.10 3.70 9.47
CA LEU A 178 7.17 4.46 10.14
C LEU A 178 8.20 3.53 10.79
N VAL A 179 7.75 2.57 11.58
CA VAL A 179 8.64 1.58 12.25
C VAL A 179 9.43 0.80 11.20
N ALA A 180 8.77 0.35 10.12
CA ALA A 180 9.42 -0.33 9.00
C ALA A 180 10.53 0.54 8.37
N ALA A 181 10.24 1.80 8.09
CA ALA A 181 11.22 2.70 7.49
C ALA A 181 12.43 2.92 8.43
N VAL A 182 12.19 3.27 9.70
CA VAL A 182 13.25 3.52 10.68
C VAL A 182 14.12 2.28 10.89
N THR A 183 13.52 1.09 10.90
CA THR A 183 14.25 -0.17 11.11
C THR A 183 15.14 -0.54 9.93
N PHE A 184 14.66 -0.39 8.69
CA PHE A 184 15.33 -0.98 7.52
C PHE A 184 16.09 0.02 6.64
N ILE A 185 15.84 1.32 6.72
CA ILE A 185 16.55 2.33 5.93
C ILE A 185 18.08 2.25 6.15
N PRO A 186 18.60 2.16 7.38
CA PRO A 186 20.05 2.04 7.60
C PRO A 186 20.63 0.80 6.91
N LEU A 187 19.95 -0.35 7.03
CA LEU A 187 20.40 -1.60 6.42
C LEU A 187 20.39 -1.51 4.88
N LEU A 188 19.32 -1.00 4.29
CA LEU A 188 19.19 -0.76 2.85
C LEU A 188 20.35 0.13 2.33
N GLN A 189 20.62 1.26 3.00
CA GLN A 189 21.64 2.21 2.57
C GLN A 189 23.07 1.67 2.71
N HIS A 190 23.30 0.83 3.73
CA HIS A 190 24.63 0.33 4.02
C HIS A 190 24.99 -0.90 3.19
N THR A 191 24.03 -1.75 2.85
CA THR A 191 24.30 -3.08 2.26
C THR A 191 23.87 -3.24 0.81
N SER A 192 23.05 -2.33 0.28
CA SER A 192 22.59 -2.44 -1.09
C SER A 192 23.28 -1.45 -2.04
N PRO A 193 23.73 -1.90 -3.21
CA PRO A 193 24.20 -1.00 -4.26
C PRO A 193 23.03 -0.24 -4.96
N ARG A 194 21.79 -0.73 -4.81
CA ARG A 194 20.57 -0.16 -5.40
C ARG A 194 19.37 -0.35 -4.49
N PRO A 195 19.36 0.32 -3.31
CA PRO A 195 18.29 0.16 -2.34
C PRO A 195 16.94 0.64 -2.88
N ALA A 196 15.90 -0.15 -2.60
CA ALA A 196 14.54 0.17 -2.98
C ALA A 196 13.56 0.01 -1.81
N LEU A 197 12.59 0.92 -1.72
CA LEU A 197 11.54 0.94 -0.71
C LEU A 197 10.20 1.16 -1.40
N LEU A 198 9.26 0.23 -1.25
CA LEU A 198 7.92 0.35 -1.79
C LEU A 198 6.89 0.41 -0.67
N LEU A 199 5.98 1.38 -0.74
CA LEU A 199 4.78 1.44 0.09
C LEU A 199 3.53 1.21 -0.77
N LEU A 200 2.72 0.21 -0.39
CA LEU A 200 1.35 0.07 -0.87
C LEU A 200 0.46 1.07 -0.14
N ASN A 201 -0.06 2.01 -0.90
CA ASN A 201 -0.92 3.09 -0.40
C ASN A 201 -2.31 3.03 -1.08
N SER A 202 -3.12 4.04 -0.93
CA SER A 202 -4.46 4.12 -1.52
C SER A 202 -4.84 5.56 -1.88
N PRO A 203 -5.46 5.78 -3.02
CA PRO A 203 -5.98 7.08 -3.43
C PRO A 203 -7.45 7.28 -3.02
N ALA A 204 -7.91 6.62 -1.94
CA ALA A 204 -9.32 6.62 -1.56
C ALA A 204 -9.83 8.05 -1.29
N PRO A 205 -10.84 8.55 -2.00
CA PRO A 205 -11.38 9.89 -1.81
C PRO A 205 -12.44 9.95 -0.70
N THR A 206 -12.86 8.80 -0.19
CA THR A 206 -13.86 8.63 0.88
C THR A 206 -13.32 7.72 1.97
N ARG A 207 -14.11 7.33 2.97
CA ARG A 207 -13.65 6.59 4.16
C ARG A 207 -12.61 7.41 4.91
N ALA A 208 -13.05 8.52 5.48
CA ALA A 208 -12.17 9.56 6.01
C ALA A 208 -11.10 9.03 6.99
N ILE A 209 -11.45 8.11 7.91
CA ILE A 209 -10.49 7.49 8.83
C ILE A 209 -9.39 6.76 8.06
N TYR A 210 -9.75 5.90 7.10
CA TYR A 210 -8.78 5.17 6.28
C TYR A 210 -7.95 6.11 5.40
N ALA A 211 -8.62 7.01 4.70
CA ALA A 211 -7.98 7.92 3.74
C ALA A 211 -6.97 8.84 4.44
N SER A 212 -7.30 9.39 5.61
CA SER A 212 -6.39 10.25 6.37
C SER A 212 -5.13 9.50 6.83
N THR A 213 -5.26 8.24 7.29
CA THR A 213 -4.10 7.45 7.70
C THR A 213 -3.20 7.07 6.51
N LYS A 214 -3.79 6.82 5.34
CA LYS A 214 -3.04 6.59 4.10
C LYS A 214 -2.39 7.86 3.56
N ALA A 215 -3.03 9.01 3.70
CA ALA A 215 -2.43 10.31 3.37
C ALA A 215 -1.22 10.61 4.28
N ALA A 216 -1.32 10.32 5.57
CA ALA A 216 -0.21 10.48 6.51
C ALA A 216 1.01 9.64 6.09
N SER A 217 0.83 8.35 5.78
CA SER A 217 1.94 7.50 5.32
C SER A 217 2.45 7.87 3.93
N LEU A 218 1.60 8.42 3.05
CA LEU A 218 2.02 8.97 1.77
C LEU A 218 3.05 10.10 1.98
N HIS A 219 2.70 11.09 2.80
CA HIS A 219 3.58 12.22 3.09
C HIS A 219 4.86 11.79 3.83
N LEU A 220 4.76 10.84 4.78
CA LEU A 220 5.93 10.25 5.42
C LEU A 220 6.93 9.72 4.40
N TYR A 221 6.48 8.90 3.45
CA TYR A 221 7.39 8.28 2.48
C TYR A 221 7.86 9.25 1.38
N GLN A 222 7.10 10.30 1.10
CA GLN A 222 7.55 11.40 0.25
C GLN A 222 8.71 12.17 0.93
N SER A 223 8.62 12.42 2.24
CA SER A 223 9.70 13.05 3.02
C SER A 223 10.94 12.15 3.09
N ILE A 224 10.75 10.85 3.38
CA ILE A 224 11.83 9.86 3.37
C ILE A 224 12.55 9.82 2.00
N ALA A 225 11.83 9.96 0.89
CA ALA A 225 12.43 9.99 -0.43
C ALA A 225 13.31 11.23 -0.67
N ILE A 226 13.08 12.32 0.05
CA ILE A 226 13.89 13.53 0.03
C ILE A 226 15.09 13.39 0.99
N GLU A 227 14.83 12.90 2.19
CA GLU A 227 15.84 12.73 3.25
C GLU A 227 16.87 11.63 2.90
N HIS A 228 16.46 10.60 2.13
CA HIS A 228 17.28 9.47 1.74
C HIS A 228 17.38 9.30 0.21
N PRO A 229 18.04 10.23 -0.52
CA PRO A 229 18.04 10.27 -1.99
C PRO A 229 18.69 9.07 -2.67
N LYS A 230 19.47 8.26 -1.93
CA LYS A 230 20.05 7.01 -2.45
C LYS A 230 19.02 5.89 -2.58
N ILE A 231 17.90 5.94 -1.85
CA ILE A 231 16.84 4.93 -1.87
C ILE A 231 15.82 5.26 -2.96
N ALA A 232 15.56 4.30 -3.82
CA ALA A 232 14.46 4.40 -4.78
C ALA A 232 13.13 4.15 -4.05
N VAL A 233 12.41 5.21 -3.67
CA VAL A 233 11.10 5.11 -3.01
C VAL A 233 10.00 5.08 -4.07
N SER A 234 9.16 4.04 -4.03
CA SER A 234 7.98 3.84 -4.89
C SER A 234 6.70 3.80 -4.07
N LEU A 235 5.72 4.61 -4.44
CA LEU A 235 4.40 4.70 -3.84
C LEU A 235 3.38 4.13 -4.83
N VAL A 236 2.85 2.94 -4.58
CA VAL A 236 1.87 2.31 -5.46
C VAL A 236 0.49 2.44 -4.83
N MET A 237 -0.41 3.04 -5.58
CA MET A 237 -1.74 3.47 -5.14
C MET A 237 -2.83 2.83 -6.02
N PRO A 238 -3.13 1.54 -5.81
CA PRO A 238 -4.26 0.91 -6.47
C PRO A 238 -5.58 1.45 -5.94
N SER A 239 -6.59 1.51 -6.79
CA SER A 239 -7.98 1.74 -6.38
C SER A 239 -8.54 0.48 -5.69
N THR A 240 -9.69 -0.01 -6.10
CA THR A 240 -10.25 -1.26 -5.57
C THR A 240 -9.45 -2.45 -6.08
N VAL A 241 -9.05 -3.36 -5.16
CA VAL A 241 -8.36 -4.61 -5.45
C VAL A 241 -9.20 -5.76 -4.91
N GLU A 242 -9.23 -6.90 -5.58
CA GLU A 242 -9.93 -8.10 -5.13
C GLU A 242 -9.40 -8.61 -3.78
N GLY A 243 -10.24 -9.35 -3.05
CA GLY A 243 -9.89 -10.02 -1.80
C GLY A 243 -10.61 -9.48 -0.56
N ASP A 244 -10.23 -10.02 0.57
CA ASP A 244 -10.94 -9.87 1.86
C ASP A 244 -10.41 -8.74 2.74
N PHE A 245 -9.61 -7.83 2.20
CA PHE A 245 -9.01 -6.72 2.96
C PHE A 245 -10.06 -5.90 3.76
N ARG A 246 -11.27 -5.78 3.22
CA ARG A 246 -12.36 -5.05 3.87
C ARG A 246 -12.99 -5.79 5.05
N ARG A 247 -12.96 -7.13 5.07
CA ARG A 247 -13.54 -7.94 6.16
C ARG A 247 -12.85 -7.73 7.50
N GLY A 248 -11.56 -7.39 7.48
CA GLY A 248 -10.78 -7.07 8.68
C GLY A 248 -10.76 -5.59 9.02
N ALA A 249 -11.80 -4.83 8.70
CA ALA A 249 -11.86 -3.41 9.01
C ALA A 249 -11.90 -3.15 10.54
N VAL A 250 -11.07 -2.20 10.98
CA VAL A 250 -10.91 -1.91 12.42
C VAL A 250 -12.18 -1.33 13.06
N ASP A 251 -13.03 -0.68 12.29
CA ASP A 251 -14.31 -0.12 12.69
C ASP A 251 -15.45 -1.16 12.75
N ALA A 252 -15.26 -2.35 12.17
CA ALA A 252 -16.21 -3.46 12.28
C ALA A 252 -16.19 -4.09 13.69
N ALA A 253 -15.03 -4.11 14.34
CA ALA A 253 -14.87 -4.71 15.67
C ALA A 253 -15.67 -3.95 16.77
N ILE A 254 -15.94 -2.66 16.57
CA ILE A 254 -16.66 -1.81 17.54
C ILE A 254 -18.16 -2.13 17.56
N PHE A 255 -18.72 -2.63 16.47
CA PHE A 255 -20.17 -2.84 16.29
C PHE A 255 -20.61 -4.31 16.23
N GLY A 256 -19.70 -5.27 16.42
CA GLY A 256 -19.99 -6.71 16.25
C GLY A 256 -20.05 -7.13 14.76
N ALA A 257 -19.73 -8.39 14.49
CA ALA A 257 -19.64 -8.94 13.12
C ALA A 257 -20.97 -8.94 12.33
N SER A 258 -22.10 -8.74 12.99
CA SER A 258 -23.45 -8.82 12.38
C SER A 258 -23.86 -7.60 11.54
N SER A 259 -23.06 -6.53 11.51
CA SER A 259 -23.43 -5.28 10.81
C SER A 259 -22.67 -5.03 9.50
N VAL A 260 -21.93 -6.02 9.00
CA VAL A 260 -21.21 -5.91 7.71
C VAL A 260 -22.16 -6.15 6.52
N ASP A 261 -23.23 -6.90 6.74
CA ASP A 261 -24.28 -7.14 5.73
C ASP A 261 -25.46 -6.20 6.00
N GLY A 262 -25.43 -5.03 5.41
CA GLY A 262 -26.53 -4.22 4.88
C GLY A 262 -27.90 -4.12 5.58
N ALA A 263 -28.04 -4.38 6.90
CA ALA A 263 -29.35 -4.38 7.55
C ALA A 263 -29.82 -2.97 8.01
N ASP A 264 -28.93 -1.99 8.13
CA ASP A 264 -29.31 -0.61 8.46
C ASP A 264 -29.07 0.30 7.27
N GLY A 265 -30.15 0.71 6.62
CA GLY A 265 -30.23 1.42 5.33
C GLY A 265 -29.47 2.74 5.21
N MET A 266 -28.43 3.00 6.01
CA MET A 266 -27.85 4.33 6.11
C MET A 266 -26.33 4.42 6.17
N SER A 267 -25.54 3.34 6.13
CA SER A 267 -24.10 3.46 6.43
C SER A 267 -23.15 2.78 5.48
N ALA A 268 -23.62 2.05 4.50
CA ALA A 268 -22.72 1.46 3.52
C ALA A 268 -22.47 2.45 2.39
N VAL A 269 -21.27 3.03 2.37
CA VAL A 269 -20.72 3.57 1.12
C VAL A 269 -20.93 2.50 0.07
N ARG A 270 -21.77 2.75 -0.94
CA ARG A 270 -22.13 1.78 -1.99
C ARG A 270 -20.92 1.57 -2.89
N GLU A 271 -19.94 0.83 -2.36
CA GLU A 271 -18.76 0.47 -3.12
C GLU A 271 -19.02 -0.79 -3.95
N ALA A 272 -18.51 -0.78 -5.17
CA ALA A 272 -18.57 -1.95 -6.03
C ALA A 272 -17.88 -3.16 -5.36
N ASP A 273 -18.43 -4.36 -5.61
CA ASP A 273 -17.85 -5.62 -5.14
C ASP A 273 -16.38 -5.71 -5.62
N PRO A 274 -15.41 -5.78 -4.69
CA PRO A 274 -13.99 -5.82 -5.05
C PRO A 274 -13.64 -7.05 -5.87
N ASN A 275 -14.31 -8.19 -5.65
CA ASN A 275 -14.02 -9.42 -6.36
C ASN A 275 -14.56 -9.42 -7.80
N LYS A 276 -15.56 -8.56 -8.08
CA LYS A 276 -16.14 -8.42 -9.42
C LYS A 276 -15.49 -7.30 -10.24
N TYR A 277 -15.13 -6.18 -9.60
CA TYR A 277 -14.71 -4.96 -10.29
C TYR A 277 -13.32 -4.47 -9.87
N GLY A 278 -12.68 -5.13 -8.92
CA GLY A 278 -11.33 -4.79 -8.46
C GLY A 278 -10.24 -5.28 -9.41
N PHE A 279 -9.07 -4.67 -9.30
CA PHE A 279 -7.88 -5.20 -9.94
C PHE A 279 -7.55 -6.58 -9.37
N LYS A 280 -7.09 -7.50 -10.21
CA LYS A 280 -6.50 -8.76 -9.78
C LYS A 280 -5.23 -8.49 -8.98
N ARG A 281 -5.01 -9.27 -7.90
CA ARG A 281 -3.82 -9.14 -7.03
C ARG A 281 -2.52 -9.29 -7.81
N GLU A 282 -2.51 -10.20 -8.79
CA GLU A 282 -1.37 -10.46 -9.67
C GLU A 282 -0.99 -9.24 -10.50
N VAL A 283 -1.98 -8.51 -11.02
CA VAL A 283 -1.75 -7.28 -11.80
C VAL A 283 -1.15 -6.17 -10.93
N VAL A 284 -1.66 -6.03 -9.70
CA VAL A 284 -1.12 -5.04 -8.74
C VAL A 284 0.29 -5.43 -8.31
N ALA A 285 0.53 -6.70 -7.99
CA ALA A 285 1.83 -7.20 -7.58
C ALA A 285 2.86 -7.03 -8.71
N GLN A 286 2.51 -7.38 -9.97
CA GLN A 286 3.38 -7.14 -11.12
C GLN A 286 3.71 -5.66 -11.28
N ARG A 287 2.72 -4.79 -11.09
CA ARG A 287 2.93 -3.35 -11.18
C ARG A 287 3.85 -2.80 -10.08
N CYS A 288 3.81 -3.40 -8.89
CA CYS A 288 4.76 -3.09 -7.81
C CYS A 288 6.20 -3.47 -8.20
N VAL A 289 6.40 -4.67 -8.73
CA VAL A 289 7.71 -5.12 -9.22
C VAL A 289 8.22 -4.19 -10.32
N ASP A 290 7.37 -3.83 -11.27
CA ASP A 290 7.73 -2.92 -12.37
C ASP A 290 8.08 -1.52 -11.86
N ALA A 291 7.38 -1.02 -10.82
CA ALA A 291 7.65 0.27 -10.21
C ALA A 291 9.05 0.31 -9.57
N ILE A 292 9.41 -0.72 -8.81
CA ILE A 292 10.74 -0.89 -8.23
C ILE A 292 11.79 -0.96 -9.32
N GLU A 293 11.54 -1.77 -10.35
CA GLU A 293 12.48 -2.01 -11.44
C GLU A 293 12.80 -0.75 -12.24
N ARG A 294 11.80 0.11 -12.44
CA ARG A 294 11.93 1.37 -13.20
C ARG A 294 12.22 2.58 -12.32
N GLY A 295 12.24 2.43 -10.98
CA GLY A 295 12.39 3.54 -10.04
C GLY A 295 11.26 4.56 -10.16
N GLU A 296 10.03 4.10 -10.40
CA GLU A 296 8.86 4.97 -10.49
C GLU A 296 8.43 5.43 -9.10
N LYS A 297 8.20 6.74 -8.93
CA LYS A 297 7.89 7.32 -7.62
C LYS A 297 6.42 7.17 -7.23
N ASN A 298 5.51 7.66 -8.05
CA ASN A 298 4.06 7.65 -7.79
C ASN A 298 3.34 6.87 -8.88
N VAL A 299 2.68 5.79 -8.50
CA VAL A 299 2.01 4.85 -9.41
C VAL A 299 0.55 4.75 -9.03
N PHE A 300 -0.31 5.37 -9.81
CA PHE A 300 -1.77 5.28 -9.66
C PHE A 300 -2.33 4.15 -10.54
N MET A 301 -3.25 3.36 -9.98
CA MET A 301 -3.93 2.29 -10.71
C MET A 301 -5.45 2.42 -10.52
N PRO A 302 -6.20 2.80 -11.55
CA PRO A 302 -5.76 3.27 -12.88
C PRO A 302 -5.12 4.67 -12.81
N TRP A 303 -4.30 5.02 -13.81
CA TRP A 303 -3.58 6.30 -13.87
C TRP A 303 -4.52 7.53 -13.79
N ALA A 304 -5.75 7.41 -14.29
CA ALA A 304 -6.77 8.47 -14.26
C ALA A 304 -7.13 8.93 -12.83
N VAL A 305 -6.94 8.08 -11.82
CA VAL A 305 -7.17 8.46 -10.42
C VAL A 305 -6.16 9.53 -9.98
N GLY A 306 -4.93 9.45 -10.48
CA GLY A 306 -3.91 10.48 -10.25
C GLY A 306 -4.32 11.85 -10.79
N LEU A 307 -5.01 11.89 -11.95
CA LEU A 307 -5.59 13.13 -12.47
C LEU A 307 -6.69 13.69 -11.55
N GLY A 308 -7.51 12.80 -10.96
CA GLY A 308 -8.53 13.20 -10.00
C GLY A 308 -7.93 13.88 -8.76
N HIS A 309 -6.81 13.38 -8.27
CA HIS A 309 -6.06 14.01 -7.18
C HIS A 309 -5.53 15.41 -7.55
N LEU A 310 -4.97 15.58 -8.75
CA LEU A 310 -4.51 16.89 -9.24
C LEU A 310 -5.69 17.83 -9.44
N LEU A 311 -6.79 17.33 -9.98
CA LEU A 311 -7.99 18.13 -10.25
C LEU A 311 -8.63 18.65 -8.95
N TYR A 312 -8.50 17.93 -7.84
CA TYR A 312 -9.01 18.36 -6.54
C TYR A 312 -8.40 19.70 -6.10
N TRP A 313 -7.12 19.94 -6.39
CA TRP A 313 -6.44 21.20 -6.06
C TRP A 313 -6.86 22.40 -6.93
N VAL A 314 -7.41 22.11 -8.11
CA VAL A 314 -7.81 23.16 -9.07
C VAL A 314 -9.33 23.37 -9.06
N TRP A 315 -10.09 22.30 -8.90
CA TRP A 315 -11.55 22.32 -8.97
C TRP A 315 -12.20 21.36 -7.96
N PRO A 316 -12.07 21.64 -6.64
CA PRO A 316 -12.56 20.76 -5.59
C PRO A 316 -14.06 20.49 -5.68
N ALA A 317 -14.89 21.51 -5.90
CA ALA A 317 -16.34 21.35 -5.99
C ALA A 317 -16.80 20.35 -7.07
N PHE A 318 -16.10 20.27 -8.21
CA PHE A 318 -16.39 19.29 -9.24
C PHE A 318 -16.08 17.86 -8.76
N VAL A 319 -14.91 17.66 -8.14
CA VAL A 319 -14.47 16.34 -7.66
C VAL A 319 -15.37 15.88 -6.52
N GLU A 320 -15.70 16.75 -5.57
CA GLU A 320 -16.59 16.46 -4.44
C GLU A 320 -17.98 16.07 -4.92
N ARG A 321 -18.57 16.83 -5.86
CA ARG A 321 -19.88 16.49 -6.45
C ARG A 321 -19.87 15.13 -7.15
N ARG A 322 -18.81 14.81 -7.90
CA ARG A 322 -18.67 13.52 -8.59
C ARG A 322 -18.46 12.38 -7.60
N ALA A 323 -17.65 12.60 -6.57
CA ALA A 323 -17.39 11.62 -5.53
C ALA A 323 -18.66 11.36 -4.69
N SER A 324 -19.38 12.41 -4.28
CA SER A 324 -20.62 12.27 -3.50
C SER A 324 -21.69 11.46 -4.23
N VAL A 325 -21.85 11.70 -5.53
CA VAL A 325 -22.78 10.89 -6.37
C VAL A 325 -22.30 9.44 -6.46
N LYS A 326 -21.01 9.21 -6.72
CA LYS A 326 -20.45 7.87 -6.89
C LYS A 326 -20.58 7.03 -5.61
N TYR A 327 -20.37 7.63 -4.45
CA TYR A 327 -20.37 6.95 -3.16
C TYR A 327 -21.67 7.12 -2.37
N ASN A 328 -22.70 7.67 -3.02
CA ASN A 328 -24.04 7.88 -2.45
C ASN A 328 -24.10 8.77 -1.19
N PHE A 329 -23.20 9.74 -1.10
CA PHE A 329 -23.31 10.85 -0.13
C PHE A 329 -24.19 11.94 -0.76
N ARG A 330 -25.51 11.89 -0.53
CA ARG A 330 -26.41 12.98 -0.95
C ARG A 330 -26.48 14.00 0.18
N ALA A 331 -26.38 15.29 -0.18
CA ALA A 331 -26.85 16.34 0.71
C ALA A 331 -28.36 16.15 0.89
N SER A 332 -28.79 15.88 2.12
CA SER A 332 -30.19 15.88 2.54
C SER A 332 -30.75 17.27 2.45
#